data_e72f83efe7efd965e84ee84857828818
#
_entry.id   e72f83efe7efd965e84ee84857828818
#
_cell.length_a   1.000
_cell.length_b   1.000
_cell.length_c   1.000
_cell.angle_alpha   90.00
_cell.angle_beta   90.00
_cell.angle_gamma   90.00
#
_symmetry.space_group_name_H-M   'P 1'
#
loop_
_entity.id
_entity.type
_entity.pdbx_description
1 polymer ?
#
loop_
_entity_poly.entity_id
_entity_poly.type
_entity_poly.pdbx_seq_one_letter_code
_entity_poly.pdbx_strand_id
1 'polypeptide(L)'
;MALVTLKLDELPSHAGQHLGVGPWHEVTQEQVGLFADATGDHQWIHLDAERAKAGPFGGTIAHGLFTLALGPSFMTQLLSFGAFAAGLNYGYDKIRFPAPLPSGSRIRMRLTGQAADRVPGGIQFRSLQTVEAEGIAKPIVVAESLSRIVE
;
A
#
# COMPACT_ATOMS: atom_id res chain seq x y z
N MET A 1 2.42 -7.34 -15.91
CA MET A 1 3.77 -6.87 -15.58
C MET A 1 4.49 -8.04 -14.90
N ALA A 2 5.76 -8.29 -15.21
CA ALA A 2 6.49 -9.41 -14.61
C ALA A 2 6.81 -9.12 -13.14
N LEU A 3 6.64 -10.11 -12.29
CA LEU A 3 7.08 -10.09 -10.90
C LEU A 3 8.62 -9.97 -10.88
N VAL A 4 9.15 -9.00 -10.15
CA VAL A 4 10.60 -8.86 -9.96
C VAL A 4 11.02 -9.82 -8.86
N THR A 5 11.90 -10.78 -9.20
CA THR A 5 12.47 -11.70 -8.21
C THR A 5 13.86 -11.23 -7.85
N LEU A 6 14.08 -10.95 -6.56
CA LEU A 6 15.36 -10.55 -5.99
C LEU A 6 15.78 -11.57 -4.94
N LYS A 7 17.05 -11.91 -4.90
CA LYS A 7 17.61 -12.62 -3.75
C LYS A 7 17.75 -11.66 -2.57
N LEU A 8 17.62 -12.17 -1.37
CA LEU A 8 17.75 -11.34 -0.16
C LEU A 8 19.08 -10.58 -0.12
N ASP A 9 20.16 -11.23 -0.52
CA ASP A 9 21.50 -10.61 -0.55
C ASP A 9 21.65 -9.51 -1.61
N GLU A 10 20.77 -9.47 -2.60
CA GLU A 10 20.78 -8.45 -3.66
C GLU A 10 20.04 -7.16 -3.25
N LEU A 11 19.17 -7.23 -2.23
CA LEU A 11 18.36 -6.10 -1.79
C LEU A 11 19.16 -4.82 -1.48
N PRO A 12 20.33 -4.87 -0.81
CA PRO A 12 21.12 -3.66 -0.56
C PRO A 12 21.54 -2.92 -1.84
N SER A 13 21.79 -3.64 -2.93
CA SER A 13 22.18 -3.05 -4.22
C SER A 13 21.04 -2.33 -4.93
N HIS A 14 19.80 -2.53 -4.50
CA HIS A 14 18.60 -1.89 -5.04
C HIS A 14 18.16 -0.62 -4.27
N ALA A 15 18.99 -0.14 -3.36
CA ALA A 15 18.76 1.13 -2.68
C ALA A 15 18.67 2.30 -3.70
N GLY A 16 17.60 3.10 -3.58
CA GLY A 16 17.30 4.21 -4.48
C GLY A 16 16.70 3.80 -5.83
N GLN A 17 16.56 2.50 -6.12
CA GLN A 17 16.03 2.03 -7.40
C GLN A 17 14.51 1.89 -7.38
N HIS A 18 13.89 2.27 -8.49
CA HIS A 18 12.49 1.96 -8.77
C HIS A 18 12.34 0.46 -9.07
N LEU A 19 11.57 -0.25 -8.23
CA LEU A 19 11.42 -1.70 -8.32
C LEU A 19 10.21 -2.14 -9.16
N GLY A 20 9.25 -1.25 -9.38
CA GLY A 20 8.14 -1.54 -10.27
C GLY A 20 6.85 -0.79 -9.94
N VAL A 21 5.87 -0.99 -10.80
CA VAL A 21 4.49 -0.49 -10.65
C VAL A 21 3.55 -1.68 -10.77
N GLY A 22 2.67 -1.85 -9.80
CA GLY A 22 1.69 -2.94 -9.74
C GLY A 22 0.55 -2.82 -10.74
N PRO A 23 -0.26 -3.87 -10.87
CA PRO A 23 -1.50 -3.81 -11.63
C PRO A 23 -2.52 -2.89 -10.95
N TRP A 24 -3.49 -2.44 -11.73
CA TRP A 24 -4.62 -1.71 -11.21
C TRP A 24 -5.53 -2.63 -10.37
N HIS A 25 -5.95 -2.12 -9.21
CA HIS A 25 -6.89 -2.74 -8.29
C HIS A 25 -8.06 -1.80 -8.04
N GLU A 26 -9.28 -2.28 -8.18
CA GLU A 26 -10.49 -1.52 -7.87
C GLU A 26 -10.77 -1.60 -6.37
N VAL A 27 -10.97 -0.45 -5.72
CA VAL A 27 -11.39 -0.36 -4.32
C VAL A 27 -12.90 -0.18 -4.28
N THR A 28 -13.62 -1.28 -4.09
CA THR A 28 -15.08 -1.29 -4.13
C THR A 28 -15.70 -0.75 -2.84
N GLN A 29 -16.95 -0.25 -2.92
CA GLN A 29 -17.72 0.16 -1.74
C GLN A 29 -17.93 -1.02 -0.76
N GLU A 30 -18.07 -2.25 -1.26
CA GLU A 30 -18.17 -3.45 -0.42
C GLU A 30 -16.91 -3.65 0.41
N GLN A 31 -15.72 -3.53 -0.18
CA GLN A 31 -14.45 -3.64 0.55
C GLN A 31 -14.32 -2.55 1.63
N VAL A 32 -14.76 -1.33 1.32
CA VAL A 32 -14.79 -0.23 2.30
C VAL A 32 -15.70 -0.57 3.47
N GLY A 33 -16.88 -1.16 3.21
CA GLY A 33 -17.79 -1.64 4.24
C GLY A 33 -17.17 -2.73 5.13
N LEU A 34 -16.52 -3.72 4.52
CA LEU A 34 -15.82 -4.79 5.26
C LEU A 34 -14.70 -4.26 6.14
N PHE A 35 -13.95 -3.26 5.66
CA PHE A 35 -12.93 -2.61 6.47
C PHE A 35 -13.53 -1.83 7.65
N ALA A 36 -14.63 -1.10 7.41
CA ALA A 36 -15.37 -0.41 8.47
C ALA A 36 -15.85 -1.37 9.55
N ASP A 37 -16.39 -2.52 9.16
CA ASP A 37 -16.86 -3.56 10.08
C ASP A 37 -15.71 -4.16 10.89
N ALA A 38 -14.59 -4.43 10.24
CA ALA A 38 -13.41 -5.02 10.88
C ALA A 38 -12.74 -4.08 11.89
N THR A 39 -12.82 -2.77 11.67
CA THR A 39 -12.11 -1.76 12.49
C THR A 39 -13.03 -0.99 13.43
N GLY A 40 -14.35 -1.02 13.20
CA GLY A 40 -15.33 -0.20 13.91
C GLY A 40 -15.40 1.25 13.43
N ASP A 41 -14.68 1.62 12.37
CA ASP A 41 -14.71 2.97 11.79
C ASP A 41 -15.85 3.09 10.77
N HIS A 42 -17.05 3.37 11.28
CA HIS A 42 -18.27 3.53 10.49
C HIS A 42 -18.60 5.02 10.21
N GLN A 43 -17.62 5.87 10.07
CA GLN A 43 -17.86 7.27 9.75
C GLN A 43 -18.65 7.40 8.44
N TRP A 44 -19.65 8.29 8.43
CA TRP A 44 -20.59 8.47 7.31
C TRP A 44 -19.92 8.76 5.96
N ILE A 45 -18.74 9.40 5.96
CA ILE A 45 -18.00 9.70 4.73
C ILE A 45 -17.59 8.45 3.95
N HIS A 46 -17.57 7.29 4.60
CA HIS A 46 -17.20 6.00 4.00
C HIS A 46 -18.40 5.16 3.58
N LEU A 47 -19.55 5.31 4.26
CA LEU A 47 -20.64 4.34 4.15
C LEU A 47 -21.99 4.94 3.73
N ASP A 48 -22.28 6.20 4.02
CA ASP A 48 -23.56 6.83 3.73
C ASP A 48 -23.48 7.58 2.39
N ALA A 49 -23.85 6.88 1.31
CA ALA A 49 -23.76 7.40 -0.05
C ALA A 49 -24.60 8.67 -0.27
N GLU A 50 -25.80 8.74 0.31
CA GLU A 50 -26.68 9.90 0.15
C GLU A 50 -26.11 11.13 0.86
N ARG A 51 -25.67 10.95 2.10
CA ARG A 51 -25.03 12.04 2.86
C ARG A 51 -23.70 12.45 2.24
N ALA A 52 -22.87 11.47 1.82
CA ALA A 52 -21.57 11.74 1.23
C ALA A 52 -21.66 12.47 -0.11
N LYS A 53 -22.72 12.23 -0.90
CA LYS A 53 -22.99 12.93 -2.16
C LYS A 53 -23.18 14.45 -1.96
N ALA A 54 -23.81 14.85 -0.87
CA ALA A 54 -23.96 16.25 -0.48
C ALA A 54 -22.78 16.80 0.31
N GLY A 55 -21.80 15.96 0.63
CA GLY A 55 -20.63 16.29 1.44
C GLY A 55 -19.46 16.85 0.62
N PRO A 56 -18.32 17.10 1.28
CA PRO A 56 -17.18 17.79 0.68
C PRO A 56 -16.45 16.99 -0.40
N PHE A 57 -16.68 15.66 -0.49
CA PHE A 57 -16.01 14.77 -1.46
C PHE A 57 -16.91 14.39 -2.63
N GLY A 58 -18.21 14.74 -2.61
CA GLY A 58 -19.16 14.43 -3.67
C GLY A 58 -19.57 12.96 -3.79
N GLY A 59 -19.21 12.14 -2.80
CA GLY A 59 -19.48 10.71 -2.71
C GLY A 59 -18.72 10.09 -1.55
N THR A 60 -18.88 8.78 -1.36
CA THR A 60 -18.10 8.05 -0.35
C THR A 60 -16.65 7.94 -0.74
N ILE A 61 -15.78 7.96 0.26
CA ILE A 61 -14.33 7.75 0.11
C ILE A 61 -13.88 6.53 0.91
N ALA A 62 -12.85 5.86 0.43
CA ALA A 62 -12.20 4.80 1.18
C ALA A 62 -11.42 5.36 2.38
N HIS A 63 -11.32 4.56 3.45
CA HIS A 63 -10.44 4.88 4.58
C HIS A 63 -8.98 4.96 4.10
N GLY A 64 -8.26 5.98 4.49
CA GLY A 64 -6.82 6.06 4.20
C GLY A 64 -6.06 4.84 4.72
N LEU A 65 -6.40 4.38 5.92
CA LEU A 65 -5.80 3.19 6.52
C LEU A 65 -6.14 1.91 5.75
N PHE A 66 -7.30 1.82 5.10
CA PHE A 66 -7.62 0.68 4.22
C PHE A 66 -6.69 0.67 3.01
N THR A 67 -6.51 1.81 2.34
CA THR A 67 -5.61 1.90 1.18
C THR A 67 -4.15 1.58 1.56
N LEU A 68 -3.71 1.99 2.75
CA LEU A 68 -2.40 1.61 3.30
C LEU A 68 -2.31 0.10 3.56
N ALA A 69 -3.37 -0.50 4.13
CA ALA A 69 -3.42 -1.93 4.46
C ALA A 69 -3.35 -2.84 3.22
N LEU A 70 -3.64 -2.34 2.03
CA LEU A 70 -3.43 -3.06 0.77
C LEU A 70 -1.94 -3.14 0.37
N GLY A 71 -1.07 -2.35 0.98
CA GLY A 71 0.36 -2.27 0.67
C GLY A 71 1.08 -3.63 0.65
N PRO A 72 0.95 -4.50 1.66
CA PRO A 72 1.56 -5.84 1.64
C PRO A 72 1.09 -6.69 0.46
N SER A 73 -0.21 -6.68 0.14
CA SER A 73 -0.75 -7.38 -1.02
C SER A 73 -0.18 -6.85 -2.34
N PHE A 74 -0.08 -5.54 -2.49
CA PHE A 74 0.54 -4.94 -3.67
C PHE A 74 2.03 -5.28 -3.77
N MET A 75 2.73 -5.30 -2.63
CA MET A 75 4.15 -5.65 -2.62
C MET A 75 4.40 -7.06 -3.11
N THR A 76 3.57 -8.05 -2.71
CA THR A 76 3.70 -9.45 -3.17
C THR A 76 3.38 -9.62 -4.65
N GLN A 77 2.64 -8.71 -5.27
CA GLN A 77 2.38 -8.70 -6.71
C GLN A 77 3.53 -8.08 -7.51
N LEU A 78 4.39 -7.30 -6.88
CA LEU A 78 5.52 -6.63 -7.50
C LEU A 78 6.83 -7.36 -7.28
N LEU A 79 7.03 -7.91 -6.10
CA LEU A 79 8.32 -8.34 -5.61
C LEU A 79 8.22 -9.72 -4.96
N SER A 80 9.14 -10.61 -5.34
CA SER A 80 9.40 -11.90 -4.70
C SER A 80 10.84 -11.92 -4.22
N PHE A 81 11.07 -12.44 -3.02
CA PHE A 81 12.41 -12.58 -2.43
C PHE A 81 13.01 -13.98 -2.60
N GLY A 82 12.40 -14.82 -3.42
CA GLY A 82 12.80 -16.23 -3.53
C GLY A 82 12.39 -17.02 -2.28
N ALA A 83 13.31 -17.79 -1.72
CA ALA A 83 13.04 -18.57 -0.51
C ALA A 83 13.21 -17.70 0.74
N PHE A 84 12.17 -17.60 1.56
CA PHE A 84 12.17 -16.95 2.87
C PHE A 84 11.09 -17.60 3.75
N ALA A 85 11.25 -17.51 5.08
CA ALA A 85 10.31 -18.14 6.00
C ALA A 85 9.04 -17.29 6.21
N ALA A 86 9.20 -15.97 6.38
CA ALA A 86 8.08 -15.05 6.58
C ALA A 86 8.44 -13.62 6.20
N GLY A 87 7.46 -12.87 5.71
CA GLY A 87 7.52 -11.41 5.56
C GLY A 87 6.61 -10.73 6.59
N LEU A 88 7.18 -9.84 7.39
CA LEU A 88 6.47 -9.11 8.43
C LEU A 88 6.39 -7.64 8.06
N ASN A 89 5.20 -7.05 8.17
CA ASN A 89 5.06 -5.60 8.19
C ASN A 89 5.54 -5.11 9.58
N TYR A 90 6.77 -4.63 9.66
CA TYR A 90 7.39 -4.22 10.92
C TYR A 90 6.94 -2.83 11.35
N GLY A 91 6.63 -1.96 10.38
CA GLY A 91 6.15 -0.61 10.65
C GLY A 91 6.35 0.35 9.49
N TYR A 92 6.15 1.61 9.80
CA TYR A 92 6.33 2.73 8.88
C TYR A 92 7.00 3.88 9.60
N ASP A 93 7.98 4.53 8.98
CA ASP A 93 8.61 5.72 9.55
C ASP A 93 7.79 6.98 9.25
N LYS A 94 7.14 7.02 8.09
CA LYS A 94 6.33 8.15 7.66
C LYS A 94 5.17 7.70 6.79
N ILE A 95 3.98 8.22 7.09
CA ILE A 95 2.77 7.96 6.30
C ILE A 95 2.06 9.27 6.06
N ARG A 96 1.57 9.47 4.82
CA ARG A 96 0.69 10.57 4.43
C ARG A 96 -0.37 10.09 3.46
N PHE A 97 -1.54 10.70 3.52
CA PHE A 97 -2.69 10.50 2.64
C PHE A 97 -2.98 11.82 1.90
N PRO A 98 -2.23 12.15 0.83
CA PRO A 98 -2.30 13.47 0.19
C PRO A 98 -3.62 13.79 -0.51
N ALA A 99 -4.35 12.75 -0.96
CA ALA A 99 -5.66 12.89 -1.59
C ALA A 99 -6.65 11.83 -1.08
N PRO A 100 -7.94 12.16 -0.96
CA PRO A 100 -8.98 11.16 -0.69
C PRO A 100 -9.16 10.26 -1.91
N LEU A 101 -9.56 9.00 -1.65
CA LEU A 101 -9.88 8.02 -2.68
C LEU A 101 -11.40 7.83 -2.76
N PRO A 102 -12.09 8.27 -3.82
CA PRO A 102 -13.49 7.93 -4.02
C PRO A 102 -13.68 6.41 -4.10
N SER A 103 -14.70 5.87 -3.42
CA SER A 103 -15.06 4.46 -3.53
C SER A 103 -15.35 4.10 -4.99
N GLY A 104 -14.93 2.91 -5.43
CA GLY A 104 -15.02 2.47 -6.83
C GLY A 104 -13.85 2.92 -7.70
N SER A 105 -12.87 3.64 -7.16
CA SER A 105 -11.68 4.05 -7.91
C SER A 105 -10.69 2.90 -8.05
N ARG A 106 -9.87 2.97 -9.11
CA ARG A 106 -8.77 2.03 -9.35
C ARG A 106 -7.46 2.63 -8.84
N ILE A 107 -6.72 1.85 -8.09
CA ILE A 107 -5.41 2.23 -7.53
C ILE A 107 -4.34 1.23 -7.91
N ARG A 108 -3.09 1.65 -7.87
CA ARG A 108 -1.92 0.78 -7.99
C ARG A 108 -0.76 1.34 -7.17
N MET A 109 0.18 0.48 -6.82
CA MET A 109 1.36 0.89 -6.06
C MET A 109 2.59 0.96 -6.95
N ARG A 110 3.37 2.03 -6.75
CA ARG A 110 4.74 2.18 -7.20
C ARG A 110 5.66 1.90 -6.04
N LEU A 111 6.66 1.06 -6.24
CA LEU A 111 7.61 0.64 -5.21
C LEU A 111 9.03 1.11 -5.56
N THR A 112 9.69 1.74 -4.59
CA THR A 112 11.10 2.13 -4.67
C THR A 112 11.84 1.58 -3.46
N GLY A 113 12.96 0.87 -3.67
CA GLY A 113 13.84 0.44 -2.60
C GLY A 113 14.56 1.63 -1.99
N GLN A 114 14.69 1.69 -0.67
CA GLN A 114 15.43 2.75 0.02
C GLN A 114 16.67 2.22 0.72
N ALA A 115 16.54 1.12 1.45
CA ALA A 115 17.65 0.47 2.14
C ALA A 115 17.31 -0.99 2.46
N ALA A 116 18.34 -1.81 2.64
CA ALA A 116 18.18 -3.16 3.18
C ALA A 116 19.36 -3.47 4.08
N ASP A 117 19.07 -3.77 5.33
CA ASP A 117 20.08 -4.01 6.37
C ASP A 117 19.95 -5.42 6.91
N ARG A 118 21.07 -6.11 7.09
CA ARG A 118 21.10 -7.38 7.82
C ARG A 118 20.71 -7.15 9.28
N VAL A 119 19.82 -7.99 9.78
CA VAL A 119 19.39 -8.02 11.16
C VAL A 119 19.41 -9.46 11.65
N PRO A 120 19.41 -9.73 12.97
CA PRO A 120 19.33 -11.11 13.45
C PRO A 120 18.13 -11.85 12.88
N GLY A 121 18.40 -12.98 12.16
CA GLY A 121 17.39 -13.85 11.55
C GLY A 121 16.80 -13.36 10.22
N GLY A 122 17.42 -12.38 9.54
CA GLY A 122 16.95 -11.95 8.23
C GLY A 122 17.40 -10.59 7.79
N ILE A 123 16.54 -9.91 7.04
CA ILE A 123 16.78 -8.58 6.48
C ILE A 123 15.65 -7.62 6.88
N GLN A 124 16.00 -6.41 7.25
CA GLN A 124 15.09 -5.29 7.35
C GLN A 124 15.13 -4.51 6.03
N PHE A 125 14.05 -4.53 5.30
CA PHE A 125 13.90 -3.85 4.02
C PHE A 125 13.07 -2.58 4.19
N ARG A 126 13.65 -1.44 3.83
CA ARG A 126 12.99 -0.13 3.78
C ARG A 126 12.60 0.17 2.34
N SER A 127 11.35 0.53 2.13
CA SER A 127 10.85 0.92 0.81
C SER A 127 9.91 2.11 0.86
N LEU A 128 9.90 2.89 -0.21
CA LEU A 128 8.89 3.92 -0.45
C LEU A 128 7.76 3.31 -1.26
N GLN A 129 6.58 3.30 -0.67
CA GLN A 129 5.34 2.90 -1.28
C GLN A 129 4.54 4.14 -1.66
N THR A 130 4.29 4.32 -2.94
CA THR A 130 3.43 5.40 -3.46
C THR A 130 2.22 4.77 -4.13
N VAL A 131 1.04 4.96 -3.55
CA VAL A 131 -0.22 4.48 -4.13
C VAL A 131 -0.83 5.63 -4.91
N GLU A 132 -1.05 5.39 -6.19
CA GLU A 132 -1.68 6.33 -7.12
C GLU A 132 -3.05 5.83 -7.53
N ALA A 133 -3.99 6.74 -7.83
CA ALA A 133 -5.31 6.44 -8.34
C ALA A 133 -5.48 6.94 -9.77
N GLU A 134 -6.24 6.18 -10.57
CA GLU A 134 -6.55 6.53 -11.94
C GLU A 134 -7.31 7.88 -11.99
N GLY A 135 -6.80 8.82 -12.78
CA GLY A 135 -7.41 10.15 -12.93
C GLY A 135 -7.18 11.13 -11.78
N ILE A 136 -6.43 10.77 -10.73
CA ILE A 136 -6.12 11.66 -9.61
C ILE A 136 -4.63 12.00 -9.64
N ALA A 137 -4.31 13.29 -9.72
CA ALA A 137 -2.92 13.76 -9.90
C ALA A 137 -2.05 13.56 -8.65
N LYS A 138 -2.64 13.69 -7.46
CA LYS A 138 -1.91 13.48 -6.20
C LYS A 138 -1.97 12.01 -5.77
N PRO A 139 -0.91 11.47 -5.18
CA PRO A 139 -0.95 10.12 -4.63
C PRO A 139 -1.99 10.01 -3.50
N ILE A 140 -2.55 8.81 -3.35
CA ILE A 140 -3.50 8.47 -2.29
C ILE A 140 -2.76 8.13 -1.00
N VAL A 141 -1.64 7.41 -1.12
CA VAL A 141 -0.75 7.06 -0.01
C VAL A 141 0.68 7.33 -0.41
N VAL A 142 1.45 7.89 0.51
CA VAL A 142 2.91 7.91 0.47
C VAL A 142 3.41 7.38 1.81
N ALA A 143 4.09 6.24 1.80
CA ALA A 143 4.52 5.55 3.01
C ALA A 143 5.96 5.03 2.92
N GLU A 144 6.77 5.35 3.91
CA GLU A 144 8.09 4.76 4.13
C GLU A 144 7.92 3.49 4.97
N SER A 145 7.87 2.35 4.28
CA SER A 145 7.58 1.04 4.87
C SER A 145 8.84 0.37 5.38
N LEU A 146 8.72 -0.30 6.52
CA LEU A 146 9.72 -1.20 7.10
C LEU A 146 9.16 -2.62 7.08
N SER A 147 9.78 -3.49 6.30
CA SER A 147 9.47 -4.91 6.26
C SER A 147 10.61 -5.72 6.87
N ARG A 148 10.28 -6.74 7.64
CA ARG A 148 11.24 -7.76 8.08
C ARG A 148 11.02 -9.03 7.30
N ILE A 149 12.06 -9.49 6.63
CA ILE A 149 12.08 -10.72 5.85
C ILE A 149 12.91 -11.72 6.64
N VAL A 150 12.23 -12.75 7.14
CA VAL A 150 12.82 -13.81 7.99
C VAL A 150 13.33 -14.92 7.09
N GLU A 151 14.56 -15.35 7.31
CA GLU A 151 15.24 -16.46 6.60
C GLU A 151 14.90 -17.82 7.19
#